data_c7c4a98c5a105957ce2658bdbed1cd0e
#
_entry.id   c7c4a98c5a105957ce2658bdbed1cd0e
#
_cell.length_a   1.000
_cell.length_b   1.000
_cell.length_c   1.000
_cell.angle_alpha   90.00
_cell.angle_beta   90.00
_cell.angle_gamma   90.00
#
_symmetry.space_group_name_H-M   'P 1'
#
loop_
_entity.id
_entity.type
_entity.pdbx_description
1 polymer ?
#
loop_
_entity_poly.entity_id
_entity_poly.type
_entity_poly.pdbx_seq_one_letter_code
_entity_poly.pdbx_strand_id
1 'polypeptide(L)'
;MMEDRVQTRVSAYAIVRKDNRLLLVRLSDASPIFAPGLWHLPGGGIDPGEQPLEALARELREETGLQLAAAQLLDARTYAVQRHGVNWNLTALFYAVSLTAGTPAVAETDGSTDAATWIPTTDLQDSMLSPAAADALRMLESDDR
;
A
#
# COMPACT_ATOMS: atom_id res chain seq x y z
N MET A 1 -15.64 5.32 -32.58
CA MET A 1 -15.89 5.53 -31.15
C MET A 1 -14.75 4.95 -30.34
N MET A 2 -14.20 5.77 -29.51
CA MET A 2 -13.11 5.33 -28.65
C MET A 2 -13.69 4.68 -27.41
N GLU A 3 -13.32 3.44 -27.20
CA GLU A 3 -13.64 2.79 -25.95
C GLU A 3 -12.61 3.19 -24.89
N ASP A 4 -13.09 3.44 -23.68
CA ASP A 4 -12.21 3.69 -22.55
C ASP A 4 -11.44 2.42 -22.24
N ARG A 5 -10.15 2.49 -22.40
CA ARG A 5 -9.29 1.33 -22.08
C ARG A 5 -9.14 1.20 -20.59
N VAL A 6 -9.28 -0.02 -20.11
CA VAL A 6 -8.99 -0.36 -18.72
C VAL A 6 -7.58 -0.92 -18.68
N GLN A 7 -6.74 -0.30 -17.85
CA GLN A 7 -5.39 -0.81 -17.61
C GLN A 7 -5.42 -1.64 -16.34
N THR A 8 -4.80 -2.80 -16.39
CA THR A 8 -4.71 -3.68 -15.23
C THR A 8 -3.35 -3.51 -14.55
N ARG A 9 -3.35 -3.60 -13.24
CA ARG A 9 -2.13 -3.57 -12.45
C ARG A 9 -2.30 -4.52 -11.27
N VAL A 10 -1.23 -5.21 -10.93
CA VAL A 10 -1.17 -6.03 -9.72
C VAL A 10 -0.15 -5.40 -8.78
N SER A 11 -0.57 -5.18 -7.55
CA SER A 11 0.28 -4.57 -6.51
C SER A 11 0.31 -5.46 -5.28
N ALA A 12 1.45 -5.44 -4.59
CA ALA A 12 1.64 -6.15 -3.32
C ALA A 12 1.74 -5.11 -2.21
N TYR A 13 0.93 -5.25 -1.17
CA TYR A 13 0.85 -4.30 -0.06
C TYR A 13 1.14 -4.98 1.27
N ALA A 14 1.79 -4.25 2.16
CA ALA A 14 2.15 -4.71 3.50
C ALA A 14 1.17 -4.16 4.54
N ILE A 15 0.62 -5.05 5.36
CA ILE A 15 -0.10 -4.67 6.57
C ILE A 15 0.85 -4.95 7.72
N VAL A 16 1.39 -3.89 8.31
CA VAL A 16 2.37 -3.97 9.38
C VAL A 16 1.79 -3.32 10.62
N ARG A 17 1.51 -4.12 11.62
CA ARG A 17 0.92 -3.66 12.88
C ARG A 17 1.93 -3.82 14.02
N LYS A 18 2.03 -2.79 14.86
CA LYS A 18 2.86 -2.83 16.05
C LYS A 18 2.24 -1.94 17.12
N ASP A 19 1.93 -2.50 18.29
CA ASP A 19 1.41 -1.75 19.46
C ASP A 19 0.18 -0.89 19.10
N ASN A 20 -0.79 -1.48 18.41
CA ASN A 20 -2.01 -0.80 17.95
C ASN A 20 -1.76 0.36 16.99
N ARG A 21 -0.62 0.33 16.30
CA ARG A 21 -0.29 1.27 15.23
C ARG A 21 -0.15 0.52 13.91
N LEU A 22 -0.49 1.20 12.85
CA LEU A 22 -0.35 0.69 11.49
C LEU A 22 0.71 1.51 10.76
N LEU A 23 1.62 0.83 10.07
CA LEU A 23 2.61 1.52 9.24
C LEU A 23 1.94 1.97 7.96
N LEU A 24 1.93 3.28 7.73
CA LEU A 24 1.33 3.87 6.54
C LEU A 24 2.29 4.82 5.87
N VAL A 25 2.07 4.99 4.57
CA VAL A 25 2.78 5.95 3.73
C VAL A 25 1.77 6.94 3.19
N ARG A 26 2.19 8.19 2.96
CA ARG A 26 1.30 9.19 2.36
C ARG A 26 1.60 9.27 0.86
N LEU A 27 0.55 9.22 0.05
CA LEU A 27 0.67 9.31 -1.40
C LEU A 27 1.03 10.72 -1.82
N SER A 28 2.03 10.82 -2.70
CA SER A 28 2.47 12.09 -3.29
C SER A 28 1.68 12.40 -4.56
N ASP A 29 1.96 13.55 -5.17
CA ASP A 29 1.38 13.92 -6.46
C ASP A 29 1.78 12.94 -7.58
N ALA A 30 2.86 12.19 -7.40
CA ALA A 30 3.31 11.19 -8.36
C ALA A 30 2.57 9.86 -8.24
N SER A 31 1.61 9.72 -7.31
CA SER A 31 0.83 8.49 -7.16
C SER A 31 0.07 8.17 -8.45
N PRO A 32 0.22 6.94 -8.99
CA PRO A 32 -0.35 6.61 -10.30
C PRO A 32 -1.85 6.31 -10.26
N ILE A 33 -2.38 5.78 -9.16
CA ILE A 33 -3.75 5.24 -9.11
C ILE A 33 -4.62 5.96 -8.07
N PHE A 34 -4.21 5.97 -6.81
CA PHE A 34 -4.98 6.59 -5.75
C PHE A 34 -4.60 8.06 -5.57
N ALA A 35 -5.51 8.85 -5.02
CA ALA A 35 -5.34 10.31 -4.92
C ALA A 35 -4.17 10.69 -3.99
N PRO A 36 -3.45 11.78 -4.31
CA PRO A 36 -2.39 12.27 -3.42
C PRO A 36 -2.97 12.75 -2.10
N GLY A 37 -2.14 12.72 -1.06
CA GLY A 37 -2.52 13.13 0.28
C GLY A 37 -3.19 12.06 1.11
N LEU A 38 -3.66 10.98 0.50
CA LEU A 38 -4.23 9.85 1.24
C LEU A 38 -3.12 9.01 1.88
N TRP A 39 -3.42 8.46 3.04
CA TRP A 39 -2.57 7.46 3.67
C TRP A 39 -2.86 6.09 3.07
N HIS A 40 -1.81 5.35 2.78
CA HIS A 40 -1.85 4.11 2.03
C HIS A 40 -0.93 3.07 2.66
N LEU A 41 -1.11 1.81 2.27
CA LEU A 41 -0.22 0.75 2.71
C LEU A 41 1.12 0.84 1.99
N PRO A 42 2.24 0.52 2.65
CA PRO A 42 3.50 0.34 1.94
C PRO A 42 3.37 -0.78 0.91
N GLY A 43 3.95 -0.55 -0.26
CA GLY A 43 3.87 -1.50 -1.34
C GLY A 43 3.63 -0.82 -2.66
N GLY A 44 3.42 -1.59 -3.70
CA GLY A 44 3.17 -1.06 -5.02
C GLY A 44 3.19 -2.13 -6.09
N GLY A 45 3.29 -1.69 -7.34
CA GLY A 45 3.20 -2.55 -8.50
C GLY A 45 4.29 -3.61 -8.57
N ILE A 46 3.89 -4.78 -9.03
CA ILE A 46 4.80 -5.87 -9.31
C ILE A 46 5.32 -5.68 -10.73
N ASP A 47 6.65 -5.52 -10.86
CA ASP A 47 7.28 -5.33 -12.16
C ASP A 47 7.37 -6.65 -12.93
N PRO A 48 7.43 -6.60 -14.27
CA PRO A 48 7.63 -7.81 -15.06
C PRO A 48 8.85 -8.60 -14.58
N GLY A 49 8.66 -9.88 -14.33
CA GLY A 49 9.72 -10.76 -13.84
C GLY A 49 9.91 -10.80 -12.34
N GLU A 50 9.26 -9.91 -11.58
CA GLU A 50 9.29 -9.96 -10.12
C GLU A 50 8.24 -10.92 -9.57
N GLN A 51 8.58 -11.60 -8.49
CA GLN A 51 7.57 -12.28 -7.67
C GLN A 51 6.90 -11.27 -6.74
N PRO A 52 5.67 -11.52 -6.27
CA PRO A 52 4.99 -10.58 -5.37
C PRO A 52 5.80 -10.20 -4.12
N LEU A 53 6.49 -11.16 -3.51
CA LEU A 53 7.30 -10.86 -2.31
C LEU A 53 8.54 -10.05 -2.63
N GLU A 54 9.11 -10.22 -3.83
CA GLU A 54 10.24 -9.39 -4.27
C GLU A 54 9.81 -7.94 -4.45
N ALA A 55 8.65 -7.74 -5.10
CA ALA A 55 8.08 -6.39 -5.26
C ALA A 55 7.76 -5.76 -3.91
N LEU A 56 7.16 -6.53 -3.00
CA LEU A 56 6.81 -6.04 -1.67
C LEU A 56 8.05 -5.59 -0.90
N ALA A 57 9.11 -6.41 -0.90
CA ALA A 57 10.36 -6.08 -0.22
C ALA A 57 11.02 -4.83 -0.82
N ARG A 58 11.03 -4.72 -2.15
CA ARG A 58 11.59 -3.56 -2.85
C ARG A 58 10.83 -2.28 -2.51
N GLU A 59 9.50 -2.30 -2.65
CA GLU A 59 8.65 -1.14 -2.38
C GLU A 59 8.74 -0.72 -0.92
N LEU A 60 8.74 -1.67 0.00
CA LEU A 60 8.85 -1.39 1.43
C LEU A 60 10.15 -0.66 1.74
N ARG A 61 11.26 -1.11 1.15
CA ARG A 61 12.56 -0.47 1.34
C ARG A 61 12.58 0.94 0.74
N GLU A 62 12.04 1.12 -0.47
CA GLU A 62 11.99 2.42 -1.14
C GLU A 62 11.14 3.41 -0.38
N GLU A 63 9.99 2.97 0.14
CA GLU A 63 9.00 3.86 0.75
C GLU A 63 9.22 4.09 2.23
N THR A 64 9.84 3.15 2.94
CA THR A 64 9.98 3.23 4.39
C THR A 64 11.41 3.05 4.90
N GLY A 65 12.32 2.57 4.05
CA GLY A 65 13.67 2.23 4.47
C GLY A 65 13.76 0.94 5.30
N LEU A 66 12.65 0.27 5.55
CA LEU A 66 12.61 -0.92 6.40
C LEU A 66 12.72 -2.19 5.58
N GLN A 67 13.19 -3.26 6.22
CA GLN A 67 13.41 -4.54 5.58
C GLN A 67 12.35 -5.56 6.01
N LEU A 68 11.86 -6.30 5.03
CA LEU A 68 10.92 -7.38 5.23
C LEU A 68 11.61 -8.54 5.96
N ALA A 69 11.03 -8.99 7.07
CA ALA A 69 11.49 -10.18 7.78
C ALA A 69 10.64 -11.41 7.41
N ALA A 70 9.32 -11.26 7.40
CA ALA A 70 8.40 -12.33 7.05
C ALA A 70 7.11 -11.75 6.48
N ALA A 71 6.44 -12.52 5.63
CA ALA A 71 5.17 -12.10 5.03
C ALA A 71 4.26 -13.31 4.81
N GLN A 72 2.97 -13.10 5.03
CA GLN A 72 1.94 -14.10 4.80
C GLN A 72 0.81 -13.45 4.02
N LEU A 73 0.42 -14.05 2.89
CA LEU A 73 -0.71 -13.57 2.11
C LEU A 73 -2.01 -13.74 2.89
N LEU A 74 -2.77 -12.64 3.02
CA LEU A 74 -4.05 -12.63 3.72
C LEU A 74 -5.24 -12.64 2.78
N ASP A 75 -5.20 -11.81 1.74
CA ASP A 75 -6.35 -11.58 0.89
C ASP A 75 -5.92 -10.94 -0.43
N ALA A 76 -6.81 -10.97 -1.40
CA ALA A 76 -6.65 -10.27 -2.65
C ALA A 76 -7.97 -9.57 -2.98
N ARG A 77 -7.90 -8.31 -3.42
CA ARG A 77 -9.09 -7.52 -3.78
C ARG A 77 -8.82 -6.72 -5.03
N THR A 78 -9.89 -6.32 -5.70
CA THR A 78 -9.78 -5.49 -6.89
C THR A 78 -10.43 -4.13 -6.66
N TYR A 79 -9.86 -3.11 -7.31
CA TYR A 79 -10.32 -1.74 -7.22
C TYR A 79 -10.41 -1.15 -8.63
N ALA A 80 -11.56 -0.58 -8.96
CA ALA A 80 -11.73 0.18 -10.19
C ALA A 80 -11.55 1.67 -9.85
N VAL A 81 -10.53 2.30 -10.41
CA VAL A 81 -10.18 3.69 -10.10
C VAL A 81 -9.91 4.44 -11.38
N GLN A 82 -10.50 5.63 -11.50
CA GLN A 82 -10.18 6.55 -12.59
C GLN A 82 -9.26 7.65 -12.07
N ARG A 83 -8.13 7.87 -12.79
CA ARG A 83 -7.20 8.93 -12.44
C ARG A 83 -6.50 9.42 -13.68
N HIS A 84 -6.46 10.74 -13.86
CA HIS A 84 -5.82 11.39 -15.01
C HIS A 84 -6.26 10.78 -16.36
N GLY A 85 -7.56 10.50 -16.49
CA GLY A 85 -8.12 9.94 -17.72
C GLY A 85 -7.85 8.47 -17.94
N VAL A 86 -7.20 7.79 -16.98
CA VAL A 86 -6.93 6.36 -17.06
C VAL A 86 -7.89 5.60 -16.16
N ASN A 87 -8.51 4.56 -16.71
CA ASN A 87 -9.34 3.63 -15.95
C ASN A 87 -8.48 2.46 -15.50
N TRP A 88 -8.23 2.36 -14.21
CA TRP A 88 -7.42 1.31 -13.62
C TRP A 88 -8.29 0.19 -13.07
N ASN A 89 -7.88 -1.04 -13.31
CA ASN A 89 -8.35 -2.21 -12.57
C ASN A 89 -7.15 -2.75 -11.80
N LEU A 90 -7.10 -2.41 -10.51
CA LEU A 90 -6.00 -2.78 -9.63
C LEU A 90 -6.36 -4.06 -8.87
N THR A 91 -5.50 -5.07 -8.96
CA THR A 91 -5.56 -6.22 -8.07
C THR A 91 -4.54 -6.02 -6.96
N ALA A 92 -5.02 -5.90 -5.74
CA ALA A 92 -4.18 -5.70 -4.56
C ALA A 92 -4.02 -7.03 -3.82
N LEU A 93 -2.78 -7.42 -3.57
CA LEU A 93 -2.44 -8.57 -2.73
C LEU A 93 -2.05 -8.02 -1.36
N PHE A 94 -2.74 -8.46 -0.31
CA PHE A 94 -2.49 -8.00 1.05
C PHE A 94 -1.70 -9.03 1.82
N TYR A 95 -0.57 -8.60 2.37
CA TYR A 95 0.31 -9.46 3.17
C TYR A 95 0.40 -8.94 4.60
N ALA A 96 0.24 -9.86 5.56
CA ALA A 96 0.63 -9.57 6.94
C ALA A 96 2.16 -9.65 7.00
N VAL A 97 2.79 -8.55 7.44
CA VAL A 97 4.24 -8.40 7.35
C VAL A 97 4.83 -8.12 8.71
N SER A 98 5.93 -8.80 9.01
CA SER A 98 6.82 -8.44 10.11
C SER A 98 8.12 -7.87 9.53
N LEU A 99 8.70 -6.91 10.24
CA LEU A 99 9.88 -6.17 9.82
C LEU A 99 11.06 -6.48 10.72
N THR A 100 12.26 -6.30 10.19
CA THR A 100 13.44 -6.16 11.03
C THR A 100 13.35 -4.83 11.78
N ALA A 101 14.12 -4.67 12.85
CA ALA A 101 14.12 -3.44 13.64
C ALA A 101 14.53 -2.24 12.78
N GLY A 102 13.95 -1.08 13.05
CA GLY A 102 14.28 0.15 12.35
C GLY A 102 13.21 1.21 12.52
N THR A 103 13.54 2.44 12.12
CA THR A 103 12.62 3.57 12.12
C THR A 103 12.25 3.90 10.68
N PRO A 104 10.95 4.04 10.36
CA PRO A 104 10.55 4.34 8.99
C PRO A 104 11.01 5.73 8.56
N ALA A 105 11.50 5.80 7.32
CA ALA A 105 11.87 7.05 6.67
C ALA A 105 11.79 6.82 5.16
N VAL A 106 11.24 7.80 4.42
CA VAL A 106 11.15 7.68 2.97
C VAL A 106 12.56 7.71 2.38
N ALA A 107 12.92 6.65 1.66
CA ALA A 107 14.24 6.52 1.04
C ALA A 107 14.26 7.04 -0.40
N GLU A 108 13.13 7.03 -1.09
CA GLU A 108 13.02 7.44 -2.48
C GLU A 108 12.65 8.91 -2.60
N THR A 109 13.39 9.67 -3.42
CA THR A 109 13.10 11.07 -3.72
C THR A 109 12.19 11.14 -4.94
N ASP A 110 11.15 11.98 -4.88
CA ASP A 110 10.19 12.20 -5.98
C ASP A 110 9.41 10.92 -6.37
N GLY A 111 9.33 9.95 -5.45
CA GLY A 111 8.53 8.75 -5.66
C GLY A 111 7.05 8.95 -5.40
N SER A 112 6.29 7.87 -5.46
CA SER A 112 4.83 7.87 -5.27
C SER A 112 4.38 8.17 -3.86
N THR A 113 5.31 8.20 -2.89
CA THR A 113 5.02 8.50 -1.49
C THR A 113 5.96 9.58 -0.96
N ASP A 114 5.50 10.40 -0.01
CA ASP A 114 6.28 11.50 0.55
C ASP A 114 6.37 11.48 2.07
N ALA A 115 5.82 10.47 2.72
CA ALA A 115 5.92 10.29 4.18
C ALA A 115 5.71 8.82 4.53
N ALA A 116 6.32 8.38 5.62
CA ALA A 116 6.13 7.04 6.17
C ALA A 116 6.15 7.13 7.69
N THR A 117 5.12 6.61 8.35
CA THR A 117 5.04 6.69 9.81
C THR A 117 4.08 5.65 10.36
N TRP A 118 4.21 5.41 11.67
CA TRP A 118 3.27 4.62 12.44
C TRP A 118 2.13 5.51 12.91
N ILE A 119 0.89 5.11 12.59
CA ILE A 119 -0.29 5.86 13.01
C ILE A 119 -1.15 4.98 13.91
N PRO A 120 -1.54 5.46 15.11
CA PRO A 120 -2.45 4.70 15.96
C PRO A 120 -3.74 4.37 15.20
N THR A 121 -4.20 3.13 15.29
CA THR A 121 -5.42 2.71 14.57
C THR A 121 -6.65 3.50 15.01
N THR A 122 -6.65 3.98 16.26
CA THR A 122 -7.75 4.81 16.79
C THR A 122 -7.82 6.19 16.14
N ASP A 123 -6.73 6.65 15.51
CA ASP A 123 -6.68 7.96 14.85
C ASP A 123 -7.08 7.88 13.38
N LEU A 124 -7.32 6.67 12.86
CA LEU A 124 -7.59 6.48 11.43
C LEU A 124 -9.07 6.62 11.11
N GLN A 125 -9.36 7.39 10.06
CA GLN A 125 -10.71 7.58 9.53
C GLN A 125 -10.68 7.26 8.04
N ASP A 126 -11.77 6.70 7.52
CA ASP A 126 -11.86 6.31 6.11
C ASP A 126 -11.54 7.47 5.15
N SER A 127 -11.90 8.69 5.52
CA SER A 127 -11.68 9.87 4.66
C SER A 127 -10.20 10.19 4.43
N MET A 128 -9.32 9.72 5.30
CA MET A 128 -7.87 9.95 5.17
C MET A 128 -7.12 8.76 4.57
N LEU A 129 -7.82 7.67 4.27
CA LEU A 129 -7.22 6.42 3.81
C LEU A 129 -7.53 6.16 2.34
N SER A 130 -6.56 5.54 1.62
CA SER A 130 -6.88 4.95 0.34
C SER A 130 -7.89 3.82 0.52
N PRO A 131 -8.65 3.44 -0.53
CA PRO A 131 -9.56 2.30 -0.43
C PRO A 131 -8.89 1.02 0.06
N ALA A 132 -7.67 0.75 -0.41
CA ALA A 132 -6.91 -0.43 0.03
C ALA A 132 -6.53 -0.35 1.50
N ALA A 133 -6.09 0.81 1.99
CA ALA A 133 -5.75 0.99 3.41
C ALA A 133 -6.98 0.86 4.30
N ALA A 134 -8.12 1.39 3.87
CA ALA A 134 -9.37 1.25 4.60
C ALA A 134 -9.79 -0.21 4.73
N ASP A 135 -9.65 -0.99 3.65
CA ASP A 135 -9.94 -2.43 3.68
C ASP A 135 -8.98 -3.18 4.59
N ALA A 136 -7.69 -2.81 4.57
CA ALA A 136 -6.69 -3.42 5.45
C ALA A 136 -7.03 -3.19 6.93
N LEU A 137 -7.48 -1.99 7.28
CA LEU A 137 -7.90 -1.69 8.65
C LEU A 137 -9.08 -2.58 9.06
N ARG A 138 -10.04 -2.80 8.18
CA ARG A 138 -11.17 -3.71 8.44
C ARG A 138 -10.71 -5.17 8.60
N MET A 139 -9.70 -5.60 7.84
CA MET A 139 -9.13 -6.93 7.98
C MET A 139 -8.54 -7.13 9.38
N LEU A 140 -7.83 -6.11 9.90
CA LEU A 140 -7.26 -6.14 11.24
C LEU A 140 -8.35 -6.19 12.32
N GLU A 141 -9.42 -5.43 12.15
CA GLU A 141 -10.54 -5.41 13.10
C GLU A 141 -11.23 -6.77 13.16
N SER A 142 -11.36 -7.46 12.02
CA SER A 142 -11.93 -8.81 11.96
C SER A 142 -11.08 -9.83 12.70
N ASP A 143 -9.75 -9.67 12.69
CA ASP A 143 -8.84 -10.60 13.31
C ASP A 143 -8.72 -10.39 14.83
N ASP A 144 -9.19 -9.27 15.35
CA ASP A 144 -9.08 -8.88 16.76
C ASP A 144 -10.22 -9.42 17.63
N ARG A 145 -10.81 -10.50 17.26
CA ARG A 145 -11.90 -11.11 18.03
C ARG A 145 -11.40 -11.79 19.31
#